data_bdb68fc626d64e6542470f813869b55b
#
_entry.id   bdb68fc626d64e6542470f813869b55b
#
_cell.length_a   1.000
_cell.length_b   1.000
_cell.length_c   1.000
_cell.angle_alpha   90.00
_cell.angle_beta   90.00
_cell.angle_gamma   90.00
#
_symmetry.space_group_name_H-M   'P 1'
#
loop_
_entity.id
_entity.type
_entity.pdbx_description
1 polymer ?
#
loop_
_entity_poly.entity_id
_entity_poly.type
_entity_poly.pdbx_seq_one_letter_code
_entity_poly.pdbx_strand_id
1 'polypeptide(L)'
;MNDINHTIVIGRLVRDGDFGYITSGTARLNISIAVNESRKGQNGWTDYPNYFDVTIWGKTAENLKPYLIKGKQVAIEGHLQQQRWEKDGQKFCKIVIIADNVELCGGREGNVQSSPQQTYDGDDFSEDIPF
;
A
#
# COMPACT_ATOMS: atom_id res chain seq x y z
N MET A 1 -4.53 27.24 5.23
CA MET A 1 -5.68 26.29 5.22
C MET A 1 -5.43 25.18 4.24
N ASN A 2 -5.75 23.95 4.62
CA ASN A 2 -5.61 22.81 3.74
C ASN A 2 -6.96 22.36 3.24
N ASP A 3 -7.01 22.06 1.96
CA ASP A 3 -8.18 21.41 1.40
C ASP A 3 -8.21 19.95 1.86
N ILE A 4 -9.38 19.35 1.77
CA ILE A 4 -9.52 17.95 2.12
C ILE A 4 -8.75 17.11 1.08
N ASN A 5 -7.87 16.26 1.56
CA ASN A 5 -7.05 15.41 0.70
C ASN A 5 -6.72 14.16 1.50
N HIS A 6 -7.49 13.10 1.28
CA HIS A 6 -7.37 11.90 2.09
C HIS A 6 -7.65 10.67 1.25
N THR A 7 -6.81 9.66 1.40
CA THR A 7 -6.89 8.45 0.61
C THR A 7 -6.64 7.26 1.51
N ILE A 8 -7.44 6.21 1.33
CA ILE A 8 -7.25 4.94 2.03
C ILE A 8 -7.32 3.85 0.97
N VAL A 9 -6.26 3.03 0.88
CA VAL A 9 -6.23 1.92 -0.05
C VAL A 9 -5.61 0.70 0.61
N ILE A 10 -6.00 -0.48 0.15
CA ILE A 10 -5.38 -1.74 0.51
C ILE A 10 -4.89 -2.37 -0.77
N GLY A 11 -3.63 -2.77 -0.79
CA GLY A 11 -3.05 -3.38 -1.97
C GLY A 11 -1.87 -4.25 -1.62
N ARG A 12 -1.27 -4.84 -2.64
CA ARG A 12 -0.11 -5.70 -2.48
C ARG A 12 1.07 -5.11 -3.22
N LEU A 13 2.24 -5.18 -2.61
CA LEU A 13 3.46 -4.69 -3.26
C LEU A 13 3.74 -5.50 -4.52
N VAL A 14 4.04 -4.82 -5.61
CA VAL A 14 4.36 -5.48 -6.87
C VAL A 14 5.85 -5.80 -6.95
N ARG A 15 6.65 -5.19 -6.08
CA ARG A 15 8.07 -5.47 -5.96
C ARG A 15 8.52 -5.01 -4.58
N ASP A 16 9.76 -5.34 -4.22
CA ASP A 16 10.32 -4.92 -2.94
C ASP A 16 10.38 -3.40 -2.89
N GLY A 17 10.23 -2.85 -1.70
CA GLY A 17 10.32 -1.41 -1.49
C GLY A 17 11.71 -0.88 -1.77
N ASP A 18 11.78 0.35 -2.24
CA ASP A 18 13.04 1.03 -2.56
C ASP A 18 13.35 2.02 -1.46
N PHE A 19 14.31 1.67 -0.62
CA PHE A 19 14.65 2.45 0.57
C PHE A 19 15.91 3.26 0.34
N GLY A 20 15.93 4.48 0.86
CA GLY A 20 17.11 5.32 0.82
C GLY A 20 16.97 6.53 1.71
N TYR A 21 18.00 7.35 1.69
CA TYR A 21 18.01 8.62 2.41
C TYR A 21 18.17 9.74 1.42
N ILE A 22 17.41 10.82 1.62
CA ILE A 22 17.62 12.02 0.79
C ILE A 22 18.76 12.83 1.39
N THR A 23 19.14 13.91 0.69
CA THR A 23 20.32 14.68 1.07
C THR A 23 20.24 15.28 2.47
N SER A 24 19.03 15.56 2.95
CA SER A 24 18.84 16.07 4.31
C SER A 24 19.01 15.01 5.39
N GLY A 25 19.14 13.73 4.99
CA GLY A 25 19.25 12.64 5.95
C GLY A 25 17.94 11.97 6.30
N THR A 26 16.84 12.42 5.75
CA THR A 26 15.54 11.83 6.01
C THR A 26 15.38 10.55 5.22
N ALA A 27 14.87 9.51 5.89
CA ALA A 27 14.61 8.24 5.24
C ALA A 27 13.41 8.34 4.31
N ARG A 28 13.46 7.63 3.19
CA ARG A 28 12.39 7.57 2.23
C ARG A 28 12.26 6.14 1.73
N LEU A 29 11.04 5.64 1.71
CA LEU A 29 10.75 4.31 1.21
C LEU A 29 9.66 4.44 0.16
N ASN A 30 9.99 4.07 -1.07
CA ASN A 30 9.05 4.11 -2.18
C ASN A 30 8.57 2.71 -2.46
N ILE A 31 7.25 2.54 -2.56
CA ILE A 31 6.67 1.25 -2.91
C ILE A 31 5.65 1.45 -4.03
N SER A 32 5.40 0.38 -4.77
CA SER A 32 4.32 0.35 -5.74
C SER A 32 3.38 -0.76 -5.34
N ILE A 33 2.10 -0.44 -5.29
CA ILE A 33 1.09 -1.41 -4.88
C ILE A 33 0.07 -1.60 -6.00
N ALA A 34 -0.49 -2.80 -6.03
CA ALA A 34 -1.59 -3.12 -6.92
C ALA A 34 -2.86 -3.20 -6.08
N VAL A 35 -3.83 -2.38 -6.45
CA VAL A 35 -5.15 -2.35 -5.82
C VAL A 35 -6.12 -2.92 -6.82
N ASN A 36 -6.64 -4.10 -6.56
CA ASN A 36 -7.47 -4.80 -7.53
C ASN A 36 -8.90 -4.32 -7.49
N GLU A 37 -9.45 -4.24 -8.65
CA GLU A 37 -10.84 -3.87 -8.86
C GLU A 37 -11.45 -4.93 -9.75
N SER A 38 -12.68 -5.38 -9.42
CA SER A 38 -13.38 -6.32 -10.28
C SER A 38 -14.23 -5.55 -11.27
N ARG A 39 -14.08 -5.90 -12.54
CA ARG A 39 -14.87 -5.27 -13.59
C ARG A 39 -15.66 -6.32 -14.33
N LYS A 40 -16.90 -6.00 -14.61
CA LYS A 40 -17.80 -6.89 -15.35
C LYS A 40 -17.68 -6.60 -16.85
N GLY A 41 -17.31 -7.64 -17.60
CA GLY A 41 -17.22 -7.54 -19.04
C GLY A 41 -18.19 -8.51 -19.70
N GLN A 42 -17.99 -8.70 -21.00
CA GLN A 42 -18.86 -9.60 -21.75
C GLN A 42 -18.68 -11.05 -21.35
N ASN A 43 -17.48 -11.41 -20.90
CA ASN A 43 -17.16 -12.79 -20.53
C ASN A 43 -17.13 -12.97 -19.02
N GLY A 44 -17.86 -12.13 -18.29
CA GLY A 44 -17.92 -12.25 -16.84
C GLY A 44 -17.01 -11.24 -16.16
N TRP A 45 -16.66 -11.56 -14.91
CA TRP A 45 -15.87 -10.66 -14.08
C TRP A 45 -14.39 -10.88 -14.31
N THR A 46 -13.66 -9.79 -14.42
CA THR A 46 -12.19 -9.85 -14.54
C THR A 46 -11.58 -8.92 -13.51
N ASP A 47 -10.36 -9.25 -13.10
CA ASP A 47 -9.60 -8.40 -12.21
C ASP A 47 -8.94 -7.28 -13.00
N TYR A 48 -9.00 -6.09 -12.44
CA TYR A 48 -8.38 -4.93 -13.05
C TYR A 48 -7.49 -4.29 -11.99
N PRO A 49 -6.18 -4.48 -12.09
CA PRO A 49 -5.28 -3.90 -11.09
C PRO A 49 -5.03 -2.43 -11.36
N ASN A 50 -5.13 -1.65 -10.31
CA ASN A 50 -4.72 -0.24 -10.34
C ASN A 50 -3.39 -0.15 -9.63
N TYR A 51 -2.41 0.48 -10.25
CA TYR A 51 -1.06 0.57 -9.68
C TYR A 51 -0.84 1.97 -9.16
N PHE A 52 -0.43 2.05 -7.91
CA PHE A 52 -0.18 3.33 -7.26
C PHE A 52 1.20 3.34 -6.64
N ASP A 53 1.89 4.47 -6.79
CA ASP A 53 3.16 4.67 -6.11
C ASP A 53 2.89 5.33 -4.77
N VAL A 54 3.55 4.84 -3.75
CA VAL A 54 3.40 5.32 -2.37
C VAL A 54 4.76 5.67 -1.83
N THR A 55 4.86 6.82 -1.20
CA THR A 55 6.10 7.26 -0.55
C THR A 55 5.88 7.31 0.94
N ILE A 56 6.79 6.69 1.68
CA ILE A 56 6.77 6.65 3.14
C ILE A 56 8.01 7.38 3.63
N TRP A 57 7.83 8.30 4.57
CA TRP A 57 8.92 9.15 5.02
C TRP A 57 9.31 8.86 6.46
N GLY A 58 10.58 9.08 6.76
CA GLY A 58 11.07 9.21 8.12
C GLY A 58 11.16 7.90 8.88
N LYS A 59 10.87 7.96 10.14
CA LYS A 59 11.00 6.82 11.04
C LYS A 59 10.11 5.66 10.62
N THR A 60 8.93 5.97 10.13
CA THR A 60 8.02 4.96 9.63
C THR A 60 8.67 4.18 8.50
N ALA A 61 9.36 4.88 7.59
CA ALA A 61 10.06 4.22 6.50
C ALA A 61 11.14 3.28 7.01
N GLU A 62 11.92 3.74 7.99
CA GLU A 62 12.96 2.90 8.58
C GLU A 62 12.39 1.66 9.24
N ASN A 63 11.31 1.83 9.97
CA ASN A 63 10.69 0.71 10.69
C ASN A 63 10.06 -0.31 9.76
N LEU A 64 9.54 0.13 8.62
CA LEU A 64 8.82 -0.75 7.72
C LEU A 64 9.71 -1.40 6.66
N LYS A 65 10.90 -0.88 6.49
CA LYS A 65 11.81 -1.35 5.45
C LYS A 65 11.91 -2.88 5.35
N PRO A 66 12.10 -3.63 6.45
CA PRO A 66 12.28 -5.07 6.33
C PRO A 66 10.99 -5.82 5.99
N TYR A 67 9.85 -5.17 6.10
CA TYR A 67 8.56 -5.85 5.91
C TYR A 67 7.92 -5.58 4.55
N LEU A 68 8.36 -4.54 3.85
CA LEU A 68 7.72 -4.13 2.59
C LEU A 68 8.42 -4.78 1.43
N ILE A 69 8.07 -6.05 1.21
CA ILE A 69 8.63 -6.87 0.15
C ILE A 69 7.51 -7.28 -0.80
N LYS A 70 7.91 -7.75 -1.96
CA LYS A 70 6.97 -8.15 -3.01
C LYS A 70 5.90 -9.09 -2.46
N GLY A 71 4.66 -8.80 -2.78
CA GLY A 71 3.52 -9.62 -2.40
C GLY A 71 2.90 -9.29 -1.05
N LYS A 72 3.56 -8.47 -0.26
CA LYS A 72 3.02 -8.09 1.05
C LYS A 72 1.79 -7.22 0.88
N GLN A 73 0.75 -7.53 1.62
CA GLN A 73 -0.47 -6.74 1.63
C GLN A 73 -0.37 -5.66 2.68
N VAL A 74 -0.74 -4.45 2.30
CA VAL A 74 -0.66 -3.30 3.21
C VAL A 74 -1.91 -2.45 3.05
N ALA A 75 -2.28 -1.79 4.14
CA ALA A 75 -3.31 -0.76 4.13
C ALA A 75 -2.60 0.58 4.29
N ILE A 76 -2.86 1.49 3.38
CA ILE A 76 -2.22 2.79 3.36
C ILE A 76 -3.28 3.86 3.59
N GLU A 77 -3.03 4.71 4.55
CA GLU A 77 -3.83 5.90 4.78
C GLU A 77 -2.93 7.09 4.54
N GLY A 78 -3.34 8.00 3.66
CA GLY A 78 -2.49 9.12 3.34
C GLY A 78 -3.20 10.14 2.49
N HIS A 79 -2.40 10.88 1.74
CA HIS A 79 -2.93 11.92 0.89
C HIS A 79 -2.23 11.90 -0.46
N LEU A 80 -2.88 12.45 -1.45
CA LEU A 80 -2.33 12.53 -2.80
C LEU A 80 -1.41 13.73 -2.89
N GLN A 81 -0.30 13.55 -3.58
CA GLN A 81 0.62 14.66 -3.81
C GLN A 81 1.07 14.60 -5.25
N GLN A 82 1.07 15.74 -5.88
CA GLN A 82 1.57 15.85 -7.24
C GLN A 82 3.04 16.19 -7.18
N GLN A 83 3.86 15.35 -7.79
CA GLN A 83 5.29 15.58 -7.89
C GLN A 83 5.59 16.11 -9.28
N ARG A 84 6.32 17.20 -9.33
CA ARG A 84 6.66 17.84 -10.58
C ARG A 84 8.17 17.98 -10.67
N TRP A 85 8.69 17.71 -11.86
CA TRP A 85 10.11 17.91 -12.08
C TRP A 85 10.34 18.24 -13.54
N GLU A 86 11.54 18.71 -13.83
CA GLU A 86 11.91 19.10 -15.18
C GLU A 86 13.18 18.36 -15.55
N LYS A 87 13.20 17.85 -16.78
CA LYS A 87 14.36 17.14 -17.29
C LYS A 87 14.47 17.42 -18.77
N ASP A 88 15.67 17.87 -19.19
CA ASP A 88 15.96 18.16 -20.59
C ASP A 88 14.95 19.13 -21.20
N GLY A 89 14.53 20.13 -20.41
CA GLY A 89 13.58 21.12 -20.86
C GLY A 89 12.15 20.69 -20.88
N GLN A 90 11.87 19.43 -20.51
CA GLN A 90 10.51 18.92 -20.45
C GLN A 90 10.03 18.84 -19.02
N LYS A 91 8.76 19.19 -18.83
CA LYS A 91 8.14 19.15 -17.51
C LYS A 91 7.39 17.85 -17.34
N PHE A 92 7.60 17.23 -16.19
CA PHE A 92 6.96 15.96 -15.85
C PHE A 92 6.16 16.12 -14.58
N CYS A 93 5.16 15.28 -14.45
CA CYS A 93 4.25 15.33 -13.31
C CYS A 93 3.74 13.93 -13.05
N LYS A 94 3.67 13.56 -11.78
CA LYS A 94 3.02 12.31 -11.42
C LYS A 94 2.36 12.47 -10.06
N ILE A 95 1.34 11.66 -9.82
CA ILE A 95 0.61 11.68 -8.57
C ILE A 95 1.04 10.48 -7.76
N VAL A 96 1.43 10.73 -6.52
CA VAL A 96 1.81 9.67 -5.59
C VAL A 96 0.97 9.81 -4.33
N ILE A 97 0.90 8.73 -3.58
CA ILE A 97 0.27 8.73 -2.26
C ILE A 97 1.38 8.92 -1.24
N ILE A 98 1.24 9.93 -0.40
CA ILE A 98 2.14 10.11 0.73
C ILE A 98 1.49 9.41 1.91
N ALA A 99 2.15 8.39 2.45
CA ALA A 99 1.58 7.59 3.51
C ALA A 99 1.69 8.32 4.84
N ASP A 100 0.55 8.53 5.47
CA ASP A 100 0.49 9.05 6.82
C ASP A 100 0.47 7.92 7.83
N ASN A 101 -0.08 6.78 7.44
CA ASN A 101 -0.17 5.61 8.28
C ASN A 101 -0.15 4.35 7.41
N VAL A 102 0.59 3.33 7.85
CA VAL A 102 0.73 2.08 7.10
C VAL A 102 0.46 0.94 8.07
N GLU A 103 -0.47 0.06 7.69
CA GLU A 103 -0.78 -1.14 8.44
C GLU A 103 -0.39 -2.36 7.62
N LEU A 104 0.34 -3.26 8.24
CA LEU A 104 0.71 -4.51 7.57
C LEU A 104 -0.46 -5.48 7.70
N CYS A 105 -0.87 -6.04 6.58
CA CYS A 105 -2.03 -6.93 6.51
C CYS A 105 -1.61 -8.29 6.00
N GLY A 106 -2.58 -9.20 5.94
CA GLY A 106 -2.37 -10.46 5.30
C GLY A 106 -1.35 -11.33 5.95
N GLY A 107 -1.14 -11.07 7.07
CA GLY A 107 -0.35 -11.79 7.86
C GLY A 107 0.66 -12.62 7.54
N ARG A 108 0.51 -13.24 7.77
CA ARG A 108 1.41 -13.88 7.96
C ARG A 108 1.36 -15.03 7.49
N GLU A 109 1.89 -15.17 7.00
CA GLU A 109 1.96 -16.10 6.47
C GLU A 109 2.32 -16.99 7.18
N GLY A 110 2.17 -17.46 7.26
CA GLY A 110 2.49 -18.15 7.98
C GLY A 110 2.12 -18.30 9.15
N ASN A 111 2.03 -18.09 9.57
CA ASN A 111 1.72 -18.11 10.61
C ASN A 111 0.68 -18.54 10.85
N VAL A 112 0.42 -18.63 10.58
CA VAL A 112 -0.23 -19.03 10.70
C VAL A 112 -0.65 -19.76 11.12
N GLN A 113 -0.58 -19.88 11.30
CA GLN A 113 -0.87 -20.59 11.60
C GLN A 113 -1.39 -20.78 12.39
N SER A 114 -1.50 -20.44 12.51
CA SER A 114 -1.95 -20.65 13.10
C SER A 114 -2.77 -20.80 13.56
N SER A 115 -2.92 -20.42 13.65
CA SER A 115 -3.62 -20.55 14.00
C SER A 115 -4.53 -20.88 14.20
N PRO A 116 -4.72 -20.96 14.41
CA PRO A 116 -5.58 -21.28 14.57
C PRO A 116 -6.50 -21.26 14.76
N GLN A 117 -6.56 -20.97 14.79
CA GLN A 117 -7.27 -20.88 14.85
C GLN A 117 -8.08 -20.74 15.04
N GLN A 118 -8.14 -20.44 15.09
CA GLN A 118 -8.87 -20.24 15.12
C GLN A 118 -9.74 -20.35 15.15
N THR A 119 -9.90 -20.28 15.44
CA THR A 119 -10.77 -20.35 15.32
C THR A 119 -11.65 -20.29 15.63
N TYR A 120 -11.80 -19.98 15.79
CA TYR A 120 -12.75 -19.77 15.77
C TYR A 120 -13.46 -19.92 15.58
N ASP A 121 -13.57 -19.86 15.93
CA ASP A 121 -14.33 -19.94 15.57
C ASP A 121 -14.95 -19.93 15.16
N GLY A 122 -15.07 -19.70 15.29
CA GLY A 122 -15.79 -19.46 14.70
C GLY A 122 -16.26 -19.30 14.42
N ASP A 123 -16.24 -19.04 14.70
CA ASP A 123 -16.79 -18.80 14.31
C ASP A 123 -17.14 -18.42 14.09
N ASP A 124 -17.08 -18.09 14.38
CA ASP A 124 -17.48 -17.65 14.05
C ASP A 124 -17.77 -17.10 13.75
N PHE A 125 -17.73 -16.56 13.77
CA PHE A 125 -18.05 -15.92 13.29
C PHE A 125 -18.07 -15.61 12.55
N SER A 126 -18.04 -15.34 12.79
CA SER A 126 -18.14 -14.97 12.02
C SER A 126 -18.34 -14.83 11.33
N GLU A 127 -18.33 -14.49 11.48
CA GLU A 127 -18.55 -14.24 10.88
C GLU A 127 -18.84 -13.78 10.35
N ASP A 128 -18.88 -13.37 10.59
CA ASP A 128 -19.09 -12.96 10.14
C ASP A 128 -19.16 -12.17 9.63
N ILE A 129 -18.72 -11.53 9.81
CA ILE A 129 -18.80 -10.68 9.36
C ILE A 129 -18.78 -10.19 8.50
N PRO A 130 -18.91 -9.73 8.07
CA PRO A 130 -18.98 -9.31 7.15
C PRO A 130 -18.78 -8.53 6.66
N PHE A 131 -18.55 -7.76 6.38
CA PHE A 131 -18.43 -7.16 5.81
C PHE A 131 -18.57 -7.00 5.11
#